data_b239e2c690215e93e45eff03dfffb622
#
_entry.id   b239e2c690215e93e45eff03dfffb622
#
_cell.length_a   1.000
_cell.length_b   1.000
_cell.length_c   1.000
_cell.angle_alpha   90.00
_cell.angle_beta   90.00
_cell.angle_gamma   90.00
#
_symmetry.space_group_name_H-M   'P 1'
#
loop_
_entity.id
_entity.type
_entity.pdbx_description
1 polymer ?
#
loop_
_entity_poly.entity_id
_entity_poly.type
_entity_poly.pdbx_seq_one_letter_code
_entity_poly.pdbx_strand_id
1 'polypeptide(L)'
;MHITSLPSKYGIGVMGEETKRFIRRIKDMGFSYWQVLPLCPTDFYGSPYASPAAFALSPLLIDPDTLKNDGFVSEDDLARSVYYGSPYTADYEFAAKSRRELLKIAYQNKKNEVSAETEKFCEENPWCEAYSLFCAAKEKFGGKPWYEWDEKFARYENALKNRDELKDEADFYKFEQYIAFSQWHRIKQFANENGVKILGDMPIYVSTDSADVWSNTELFEIDERSFVRRRVSGVPPDYFSKDGQLWGNPLYNWEVLEKTGYVWWLSRIKDAFRLYDTVRIDHFRAFASYWAVPADEKTAKNGEWVKGPGMKFFDAVKEEMGDVPIIAEDLGVFGEDVTQLLDKTRFPGMRVIQFGFDPCGNSTHLPHNYPLNTVAYVGTHDNTTLLAWLWEATPEERAFALDYCGFTGDNWGDGGYYSPSCRKIIETVWRSSAKLAVISYQDMCGFGSDARMNVPGRAFGNWQFRTTEETIDGIDKNYFRHINDLFRRTGGE
;
A
#
# COMPACT_ATOMS: atom_id res chain seq x y z
N MET A 1 5.69 -8.40 3.20
CA MET A 1 6.55 -7.55 4.07
C MET A 1 6.62 -6.14 3.49
N HIS A 2 6.16 -5.13 4.21
CA HIS A 2 6.32 -3.73 3.80
C HIS A 2 7.72 -3.22 4.16
N ILE A 3 8.23 -2.20 3.45
CA ILE A 3 9.58 -1.65 3.69
C ILE A 3 9.73 -1.16 5.13
N THR A 4 8.72 -0.46 5.67
CA THR A 4 8.73 0.07 7.04
C THR A 4 9.00 -0.97 8.11
N SER A 5 8.67 -2.24 7.82
CA SER A 5 8.84 -3.37 8.74
C SER A 5 10.24 -4.00 8.71
N LEU A 6 11.07 -3.64 7.75
CA LEU A 6 12.43 -4.19 7.62
C LEU A 6 13.36 -3.69 8.73
N PRO A 7 14.41 -4.45 9.05
CA PRO A 7 15.44 -4.01 9.99
C PRO A 7 16.07 -2.69 9.55
N SER A 8 16.35 -1.83 10.52
CA SER A 8 17.04 -0.56 10.28
C SER A 8 17.41 0.08 11.60
N LYS A 9 18.51 0.79 11.65
CA LYS A 9 18.92 1.62 12.79
C LYS A 9 18.27 3.02 12.83
N TYR A 10 17.24 3.27 11.99
CA TYR A 10 16.64 4.60 11.79
C TYR A 10 15.19 4.72 12.27
N GLY A 11 14.76 3.84 13.16
CA GLY A 11 13.40 3.87 13.73
C GLY A 11 12.31 3.27 12.83
N ILE A 12 12.59 3.14 11.54
CA ILE A 12 11.69 2.56 10.50
C ILE A 12 12.55 1.89 9.42
N GLY A 13 12.02 0.88 8.74
CA GLY A 13 12.68 0.28 7.58
C GLY A 13 12.81 1.26 6.41
N VAL A 14 13.89 1.15 5.64
CA VAL A 14 14.28 2.09 4.59
C VAL A 14 14.73 1.38 3.31
N MET A 15 14.83 2.11 2.20
CA MET A 15 15.24 1.61 0.87
C MET A 15 16.77 1.42 0.77
N GLY A 16 17.33 0.66 1.72
CA GLY A 16 18.77 0.47 1.90
C GLY A 16 19.24 -0.98 1.69
N GLU A 17 20.38 -1.30 2.29
CA GLU A 17 21.00 -2.63 2.12
C GLU A 17 20.16 -3.76 2.73
N GLU A 18 19.44 -3.51 3.86
CA GLU A 18 18.55 -4.52 4.44
C GLU A 18 17.37 -4.86 3.52
N THR A 19 16.87 -3.91 2.74
CA THR A 19 15.90 -4.16 1.67
C THR A 19 16.47 -5.09 0.61
N LYS A 20 17.71 -4.88 0.17
CA LYS A 20 18.37 -5.76 -0.80
C LYS A 20 18.65 -7.15 -0.22
N ARG A 21 19.04 -7.22 1.07
CA ARG A 21 19.23 -8.48 1.78
C ARG A 21 17.92 -9.27 1.83
N PHE A 22 16.80 -8.62 2.15
CA PHE A 22 15.49 -9.25 2.14
C PHE A 22 15.11 -9.78 0.75
N ILE A 23 15.36 -9.01 -0.33
CA ILE A 23 15.12 -9.45 -1.71
C ILE A 23 15.93 -10.72 -2.04
N ARG A 24 17.22 -10.76 -1.70
CA ARG A 24 18.05 -11.97 -1.87
C ARG A 24 17.46 -13.15 -1.10
N ARG A 25 17.01 -12.92 0.16
CA ARG A 25 16.47 -13.96 1.01
C ARG A 25 15.19 -14.59 0.45
N ILE A 26 14.22 -13.77 -0.01
CA ILE A 26 13.00 -14.32 -0.62
C ILE A 26 13.29 -15.03 -1.94
N LYS A 27 14.23 -14.53 -2.74
CA LYS A 27 14.71 -15.23 -3.95
C LYS A 27 15.28 -16.60 -3.62
N ASP A 28 16.12 -16.70 -2.62
CA ASP A 28 16.70 -17.95 -2.15
C ASP A 28 15.65 -18.97 -1.70
N MET A 29 14.53 -18.50 -1.14
CA MET A 29 13.37 -19.31 -0.78
C MET A 29 12.49 -19.68 -1.99
N GLY A 30 12.80 -19.18 -3.19
CA GLY A 30 12.08 -19.50 -4.42
C GLY A 30 10.89 -18.57 -4.71
N PHE A 31 10.72 -17.47 -4.00
CA PHE A 31 9.70 -16.47 -4.30
C PHE A 31 10.09 -15.65 -5.54
N SER A 32 9.09 -15.37 -6.37
CA SER A 32 9.24 -14.56 -7.60
C SER A 32 8.61 -13.17 -7.49
N TYR A 33 7.87 -12.89 -6.40
CA TYR A 33 7.25 -11.61 -6.13
C TYR A 33 7.52 -11.14 -4.70
N TRP A 34 7.68 -9.84 -4.57
CA TRP A 34 7.64 -9.13 -3.30
C TRP A 34 6.47 -8.13 -3.32
N GLN A 35 5.46 -8.39 -2.50
CA GLN A 35 4.35 -7.45 -2.33
C GLN A 35 4.69 -6.41 -1.27
N VAL A 36 4.51 -5.15 -1.63
CA VAL A 36 4.60 -3.97 -0.75
C VAL A 36 3.26 -3.27 -0.64
N LEU A 37 3.01 -2.59 0.48
CA LEU A 37 1.89 -1.67 0.65
C LEU A 37 2.19 -0.36 -0.11
N PRO A 38 1.24 0.60 -0.21
CA PRO A 38 1.49 1.85 -0.90
C PRO A 38 2.76 2.54 -0.36
N LEU A 39 3.63 3.00 -1.26
CA LEU A 39 4.90 3.65 -0.90
C LEU A 39 4.76 5.17 -0.75
N CYS A 40 3.57 5.71 -0.84
CA CYS A 40 3.27 7.12 -0.70
C CYS A 40 3.47 7.63 0.74
N PRO A 41 3.54 8.95 0.96
CA PRO A 41 3.57 9.53 2.30
C PRO A 41 2.39 9.04 3.14
N THR A 42 2.63 8.80 4.43
CA THR A 42 1.60 8.34 5.36
C THR A 42 0.90 9.51 6.05
N ASP A 43 -0.26 9.23 6.63
CA ASP A 43 -0.86 10.14 7.60
C ASP A 43 -0.07 10.18 8.93
N PHE A 44 -0.57 10.94 9.89
CA PHE A 44 0.02 11.05 11.23
C PHE A 44 0.10 9.70 11.96
N TYR A 45 -0.80 8.76 11.66
CA TYR A 45 -0.86 7.44 12.30
C TYR A 45 -0.02 6.38 11.57
N GLY A 46 0.67 6.76 10.52
CA GLY A 46 1.50 5.87 9.71
C GLY A 46 0.74 5.09 8.64
N SER A 47 -0.54 5.41 8.39
CA SER A 47 -1.33 4.72 7.36
C SER A 47 -0.90 5.13 5.96
N PRO A 48 -0.47 4.19 5.11
CA PRO A 48 -0.16 4.50 3.72
C PRO A 48 -1.42 4.63 2.84
N TYR A 49 -2.61 4.27 3.36
CA TYR A 49 -3.90 4.38 2.66
C TYR A 49 -4.57 5.75 2.85
N ALA A 50 -4.10 6.54 3.82
CA ALA A 50 -4.58 7.90 4.08
C ALA A 50 -3.54 8.94 3.65
N SER A 51 -2.94 8.77 2.48
CA SER A 51 -1.84 9.59 2.00
C SER A 51 -2.25 11.01 1.65
N PRO A 52 -1.43 12.02 1.98
CA PRO A 52 -1.57 13.38 1.47
C PRO A 52 -1.12 13.56 0.00
N ALA A 53 -0.61 12.49 -0.63
CA ALA A 53 -0.20 12.53 -2.04
C ALA A 53 -0.13 11.12 -2.63
N ALA A 54 -0.92 10.85 -3.67
CA ALA A 54 -1.02 9.52 -4.29
C ALA A 54 0.13 9.20 -5.26
N PHE A 55 0.84 10.20 -5.76
CA PHE A 55 1.94 10.05 -6.72
C PHE A 55 3.32 10.10 -6.07
N ALA A 56 3.45 10.77 -4.93
CA ALA A 56 4.72 10.96 -4.24
C ALA A 56 5.16 9.69 -3.49
N LEU A 57 6.46 9.54 -3.30
CA LEU A 57 7.03 8.53 -2.40
C LEU A 57 7.22 9.10 -0.99
N SER A 58 7.04 8.26 0.01
CA SER A 58 7.26 8.63 1.41
C SER A 58 8.75 8.94 1.66
N PRO A 59 9.09 10.15 2.11
CA PRO A 59 10.47 10.49 2.45
C PRO A 59 11.01 9.67 3.62
N LEU A 60 10.14 9.06 4.42
CA LEU A 60 10.53 8.17 5.52
C LEU A 60 11.29 6.94 5.04
N LEU A 61 11.03 6.51 3.79
CA LEU A 61 11.67 5.34 3.19
C LEU A 61 13.07 5.63 2.62
N ILE A 62 13.47 6.90 2.51
CA ILE A 62 14.82 7.28 2.08
C ILE A 62 15.84 6.72 3.06
N ASP A 63 16.83 6.01 2.55
CA ASP A 63 17.91 5.42 3.34
C ASP A 63 19.03 6.46 3.64
N PRO A 64 19.30 6.76 4.92
CA PRO A 64 20.38 7.65 5.31
C PRO A 64 21.78 7.16 4.95
N ASP A 65 22.04 5.85 5.02
CA ASP A 65 23.34 5.31 4.62
C ASP A 65 23.61 5.52 3.13
N THR A 66 22.58 5.39 2.29
CA THR A 66 22.69 5.71 0.86
C THR A 66 22.96 7.20 0.62
N LEU A 67 22.31 8.11 1.37
CA LEU A 67 22.61 9.55 1.30
C LEU A 67 24.08 9.84 1.62
N LYS A 68 24.63 9.18 2.64
CA LYS A 68 26.04 9.31 2.98
C LYS A 68 26.95 8.77 1.88
N ASN A 69 26.66 7.58 1.36
CA ASN A 69 27.46 6.94 0.33
C ASN A 69 27.47 7.72 -0.97
N ASP A 70 26.36 8.39 -1.30
CA ASP A 70 26.23 9.29 -2.45
C ASP A 70 26.81 10.70 -2.16
N GLY A 71 27.35 10.94 -0.96
CA GLY A 71 28.05 12.18 -0.59
C GLY A 71 27.13 13.37 -0.27
N PHE A 72 25.84 13.14 0.03
CA PHE A 72 24.89 14.19 0.41
C PHE A 72 25.05 14.64 1.87
N VAL A 73 25.46 13.73 2.76
CA VAL A 73 25.63 13.98 4.18
C VAL A 73 26.91 13.32 4.70
N SER A 74 27.42 13.80 5.86
CA SER A 74 28.58 13.24 6.52
C SER A 74 28.21 12.11 7.48
N GLU A 75 29.23 11.41 8.03
CA GLU A 75 29.04 10.42 9.11
C GLU A 75 28.49 11.06 10.39
N ASP A 76 28.94 12.28 10.71
CA ASP A 76 28.49 13.03 11.90
C ASP A 76 27.01 13.43 11.77
N ASP A 77 26.55 13.77 10.56
CA ASP A 77 25.14 14.06 10.30
C ASP A 77 24.28 12.80 10.48
N LEU A 78 24.82 11.66 10.03
CA LEU A 78 24.15 10.37 10.13
C LEU A 78 23.95 9.93 11.59
N ALA A 79 24.95 10.16 12.44
CA ALA A 79 24.90 9.76 13.85
C ALA A 79 23.68 10.32 14.60
N ARG A 80 23.18 11.49 14.18
CA ARG A 80 21.98 12.13 14.77
C ARG A 80 20.67 11.45 14.37
N SER A 81 20.70 10.61 13.33
CA SER A 81 19.52 9.91 12.81
C SER A 81 19.39 8.48 13.36
N VAL A 82 20.33 8.04 14.23
CA VAL A 82 20.29 6.70 14.82
C VAL A 82 19.23 6.62 15.91
N TYR A 83 18.38 5.61 15.81
CA TYR A 83 17.31 5.32 16.77
C TYR A 83 17.77 4.28 17.80
N TYR A 84 17.51 4.54 19.07
CA TYR A 84 17.89 3.68 20.18
C TYR A 84 16.69 3.04 20.89
N GLY A 85 15.49 3.10 20.28
CA GLY A 85 14.29 2.48 20.82
C GLY A 85 14.12 1.02 20.38
N SER A 86 12.89 0.51 20.45
CA SER A 86 12.56 -0.88 20.12
C SER A 86 12.84 -1.20 18.65
N PRO A 87 13.54 -2.31 18.33
CA PRO A 87 13.70 -2.74 16.95
C PRO A 87 12.42 -3.40 16.37
N TYR A 88 11.43 -3.71 17.21
CA TYR A 88 10.19 -4.40 16.83
C TYR A 88 9.02 -3.47 16.53
N THR A 89 9.19 -2.16 16.73
CA THR A 89 8.13 -1.17 16.55
C THR A 89 8.64 0.00 15.72
N ALA A 90 7.92 0.36 14.65
CA ALA A 90 8.23 1.55 13.86
C ALA A 90 7.87 2.81 14.66
N ASP A 91 8.82 3.74 14.73
CA ASP A 91 8.65 5.05 15.34
C ASP A 91 8.57 6.11 14.23
N TYR A 92 7.34 6.37 13.78
CA TYR A 92 7.07 7.33 12.70
C TYR A 92 7.42 8.76 13.07
N GLU A 93 7.23 9.14 14.35
CA GLU A 93 7.51 10.49 14.82
C GLU A 93 9.03 10.75 14.81
N PHE A 94 9.81 9.84 15.40
CA PHE A 94 11.26 9.93 15.35
C PHE A 94 11.78 9.91 13.91
N ALA A 95 11.29 8.99 13.08
CA ALA A 95 11.70 8.87 11.69
C ALA A 95 11.40 10.13 10.88
N ALA A 96 10.22 10.72 11.05
CA ALA A 96 9.84 11.95 10.37
C ALA A 96 10.74 13.13 10.74
N LYS A 97 10.98 13.32 12.03
CA LYS A 97 11.84 14.40 12.52
C LYS A 97 13.29 14.24 12.04
N SER A 98 13.88 13.09 12.31
CA SER A 98 15.28 12.84 11.96
C SER A 98 15.53 12.85 10.45
N ARG A 99 14.58 12.30 9.67
CA ARG A 99 14.70 12.27 8.21
C ARG A 99 14.62 13.67 7.61
N ARG A 100 13.66 14.49 8.11
CA ARG A 100 13.53 15.86 7.66
C ARG A 100 14.78 16.70 7.93
N GLU A 101 15.35 16.59 9.14
CA GLU A 101 16.60 17.28 9.51
C GLU A 101 17.74 16.85 8.57
N LEU A 102 17.91 15.54 8.35
CA LEU A 102 18.96 15.00 7.50
C LEU A 102 18.79 15.44 6.02
N LEU A 103 17.56 15.41 5.49
CA LEU A 103 17.28 15.84 4.12
C LEU A 103 17.49 17.34 3.91
N LYS A 104 17.23 18.17 4.92
CA LYS A 104 17.56 19.61 4.86
C LYS A 104 19.06 19.83 4.76
N ILE A 105 19.87 19.05 5.51
CA ILE A 105 21.35 19.09 5.40
C ILE A 105 21.77 18.65 4.00
N ALA A 106 21.25 17.53 3.51
CA ALA A 106 21.54 17.00 2.18
C ALA A 106 21.22 18.02 1.08
N TYR A 107 20.07 18.68 1.18
CA TYR A 107 19.65 19.73 0.26
C TYR A 107 20.62 20.91 0.27
N GLN A 108 20.96 21.43 1.44
CA GLN A 108 21.91 22.54 1.55
C GLN A 108 23.27 22.21 0.95
N ASN A 109 23.75 20.99 1.15
CA ASN A 109 25.07 20.55 0.68
C ASN A 109 25.11 20.38 -0.85
N LYS A 110 24.01 19.87 -1.49
CA LYS A 110 24.07 19.35 -2.85
C LYS A 110 23.03 19.94 -3.82
N LYS A 111 22.11 20.82 -3.39
CA LYS A 111 21.05 21.36 -4.24
C LYS A 111 21.53 21.92 -5.58
N ASN A 112 22.68 22.59 -5.60
CA ASN A 112 23.23 23.17 -6.82
C ASN A 112 23.88 22.12 -7.74
N GLU A 113 24.40 21.02 -7.15
CA GLU A 113 25.03 19.95 -7.93
C GLU A 113 24.01 19.08 -8.65
N VAL A 114 22.82 18.91 -8.05
CA VAL A 114 21.75 18.05 -8.57
C VAL A 114 20.53 18.83 -9.09
N SER A 115 20.65 20.15 -9.31
CA SER A 115 19.51 20.96 -9.74
C SER A 115 18.98 20.53 -11.11
N ALA A 116 19.87 20.25 -12.05
CA ALA A 116 19.50 19.83 -13.40
C ALA A 116 18.76 18.47 -13.39
N GLU A 117 19.22 17.51 -12.58
CA GLU A 117 18.59 16.21 -12.40
C GLU A 117 17.23 16.35 -11.70
N THR A 118 17.13 17.24 -10.71
CA THR A 118 15.87 17.51 -10.01
C THR A 118 14.85 18.18 -10.94
N GLU A 119 15.28 19.15 -11.74
CA GLU A 119 14.43 19.81 -12.75
C GLU A 119 13.94 18.80 -13.79
N LYS A 120 14.83 17.99 -14.34
CA LYS A 120 14.47 16.92 -15.26
C LYS A 120 13.48 15.93 -14.65
N PHE A 121 13.69 15.52 -13.39
CA PHE A 121 12.75 14.66 -12.65
C PHE A 121 11.36 15.30 -12.59
N CYS A 122 11.26 16.61 -12.29
CA CYS A 122 9.99 17.31 -12.22
C CYS A 122 9.31 17.46 -13.59
N GLU A 123 10.09 17.67 -14.69
CA GLU A 123 9.57 17.68 -16.05
C GLU A 123 8.95 16.33 -16.44
N GLU A 124 9.60 15.21 -16.06
CA GLU A 124 9.12 13.86 -16.28
C GLU A 124 7.96 13.46 -15.36
N ASN A 125 7.72 14.23 -14.28
CA ASN A 125 6.73 13.98 -13.23
C ASN A 125 5.91 15.27 -12.95
N PRO A 126 4.94 15.64 -13.80
CA PRO A 126 4.21 16.91 -13.69
C PRO A 126 3.49 17.11 -12.34
N TRP A 127 3.12 16.04 -11.64
CA TRP A 127 2.53 16.08 -10.29
C TRP A 127 3.49 16.69 -9.24
N CYS A 128 4.80 16.69 -9.51
CA CYS A 128 5.82 17.16 -8.58
C CYS A 128 5.65 18.66 -8.23
N GLU A 129 5.21 19.48 -9.19
CA GLU A 129 4.94 20.92 -8.95
C GLU A 129 3.79 21.09 -7.94
N ALA A 130 2.67 20.39 -8.16
CA ALA A 130 1.53 20.46 -7.23
C ALA A 130 1.88 19.91 -5.84
N TYR A 131 2.57 18.78 -5.78
CA TYR A 131 3.01 18.18 -4.52
C TYR A 131 3.94 19.11 -3.73
N SER A 132 4.99 19.62 -4.38
CA SER A 132 5.98 20.46 -3.72
C SER A 132 5.38 21.77 -3.20
N LEU A 133 4.52 22.39 -3.98
CA LEU A 133 3.82 23.61 -3.58
C LEU A 133 2.81 23.34 -2.46
N PHE A 134 2.09 22.20 -2.50
CA PHE A 134 1.19 21.76 -1.44
C PHE A 134 1.95 21.59 -0.11
N CYS A 135 3.08 20.88 -0.13
CA CYS A 135 3.89 20.64 1.06
C CYS A 135 4.46 21.95 1.65
N ALA A 136 4.95 22.85 0.80
CA ALA A 136 5.45 24.15 1.21
C ALA A 136 4.35 25.03 1.82
N ALA A 137 3.16 25.06 1.20
CA ALA A 137 2.00 25.75 1.76
C ALA A 137 1.53 25.13 3.08
N LYS A 138 1.50 23.79 3.15
CA LYS A 138 1.16 23.06 4.37
C LYS A 138 2.06 23.45 5.54
N GLU A 139 3.36 23.59 5.31
CA GLU A 139 4.34 24.05 6.31
C GLU A 139 4.06 25.51 6.71
N LYS A 140 3.86 26.41 5.74
CA LYS A 140 3.51 27.82 5.98
C LYS A 140 2.29 28.00 6.84
N PHE A 141 1.27 27.16 6.64
CA PHE A 141 0.01 27.20 7.41
C PHE A 141 -0.01 26.29 8.63
N GLY A 142 1.15 25.80 9.09
CA GLY A 142 1.27 25.03 10.33
C GLY A 142 0.54 23.69 10.31
N GLY A 143 0.49 23.02 9.14
CA GLY A 143 -0.14 21.72 8.97
C GLY A 143 -1.66 21.75 8.78
N LYS A 144 -2.31 22.91 8.75
CA LYS A 144 -3.76 23.01 8.51
C LYS A 144 -4.16 22.39 7.17
N PRO A 145 -5.39 21.85 7.05
CA PRO A 145 -5.92 21.40 5.78
C PRO A 145 -5.97 22.53 4.74
N TRP A 146 -5.77 22.18 3.45
CA TRP A 146 -5.71 23.18 2.39
C TRP A 146 -7.00 24.03 2.27
N TYR A 147 -8.13 23.49 2.59
CA TYR A 147 -9.42 24.18 2.54
C TYR A 147 -9.62 25.18 3.72
N GLU A 148 -8.67 25.25 4.65
CA GLU A 148 -8.57 26.24 5.72
C GLU A 148 -7.48 27.29 5.47
N TRP A 149 -6.74 27.21 4.35
CA TRP A 149 -5.73 28.19 3.99
C TRP A 149 -6.40 29.51 3.54
N ASP A 150 -5.63 30.56 3.45
CA ASP A 150 -6.14 31.80 2.86
C ASP A 150 -6.42 31.62 1.36
N GLU A 151 -7.26 32.48 0.79
CA GLU A 151 -7.71 32.40 -0.62
C GLU A 151 -6.56 32.40 -1.62
N LYS A 152 -5.43 32.96 -1.24
CA LYS A 152 -4.23 33.04 -2.06
C LYS A 152 -3.63 31.64 -2.33
N PHE A 153 -3.75 30.72 -1.37
CA PHE A 153 -3.18 29.39 -1.45
C PHE A 153 -4.21 28.26 -1.39
N ALA A 154 -5.43 28.52 -0.90
CA ALA A 154 -6.49 27.51 -0.84
C ALA A 154 -6.91 27.04 -2.25
N ARG A 155 -6.72 27.87 -3.29
CA ARG A 155 -6.97 27.51 -4.68
C ARG A 155 -5.66 27.31 -5.42
N TYR A 156 -5.50 26.15 -6.05
CA TYR A 156 -4.26 25.78 -6.76
C TYR A 156 -3.87 26.82 -7.82
N GLU A 157 -4.83 27.32 -8.62
CA GLU A 157 -4.56 28.36 -9.63
C GLU A 157 -4.02 29.66 -9.02
N ASN A 158 -4.49 30.04 -7.83
CA ASN A 158 -3.98 31.21 -7.13
C ASN A 158 -2.60 30.92 -6.53
N ALA A 159 -2.40 29.74 -5.97
CA ALA A 159 -1.11 29.29 -5.45
C ALA A 159 -0.03 29.30 -6.52
N LEU A 160 -0.35 28.85 -7.75
CA LEU A 160 0.57 28.92 -8.88
C LEU A 160 0.99 30.35 -9.22
N LYS A 161 0.08 31.34 -9.15
CA LYS A 161 0.38 32.76 -9.36
C LYS A 161 1.28 33.36 -8.28
N ASN A 162 1.27 32.75 -7.09
CA ASN A 162 2.01 33.22 -5.93
C ASN A 162 3.16 32.26 -5.50
N ARG A 163 3.50 31.29 -6.36
CA ARG A 163 4.49 30.24 -6.06
C ARG A 163 5.86 30.74 -5.66
N ASP A 164 6.24 31.93 -6.16
CA ASP A 164 7.54 32.53 -5.83
C ASP A 164 7.71 32.81 -4.33
N GLU A 165 6.58 32.96 -3.57
CA GLU A 165 6.64 33.13 -2.12
C GLU A 165 7.00 31.85 -1.35
N LEU A 166 6.94 30.71 -1.98
CA LEU A 166 7.22 29.39 -1.42
C LEU A 166 8.29 28.63 -2.20
N LYS A 167 9.03 29.37 -3.07
CA LYS A 167 9.96 28.73 -4.01
C LYS A 167 11.04 27.90 -3.31
N ASP A 168 11.67 28.44 -2.30
CA ASP A 168 12.77 27.75 -1.61
C ASP A 168 12.31 26.48 -0.89
N GLU A 169 11.13 26.54 -0.27
CA GLU A 169 10.52 25.40 0.38
C GLU A 169 10.03 24.36 -0.64
N ALA A 170 9.41 24.80 -1.73
CA ALA A 170 8.97 23.90 -2.79
C ALA A 170 10.14 23.20 -3.47
N ASP A 171 11.24 23.91 -3.75
CA ASP A 171 12.46 23.34 -4.33
C ASP A 171 13.07 22.27 -3.41
N PHE A 172 12.97 22.41 -2.08
CA PHE A 172 13.36 21.36 -1.14
C PHE A 172 12.50 20.10 -1.31
N TYR A 173 11.19 20.21 -1.45
CA TYR A 173 10.31 19.05 -1.63
C TYR A 173 10.48 18.40 -3.01
N LYS A 174 10.82 19.15 -4.05
CA LYS A 174 11.23 18.61 -5.37
C LYS A 174 12.49 17.74 -5.24
N PHE A 175 13.51 18.27 -4.56
CA PHE A 175 14.73 17.53 -4.26
C PHE A 175 14.46 16.25 -3.45
N GLU A 176 13.62 16.32 -2.41
CA GLU A 176 13.24 15.18 -1.58
C GLU A 176 12.64 14.05 -2.44
N GLN A 177 11.74 14.38 -3.36
CA GLN A 177 11.13 13.38 -4.25
C GLN A 177 12.12 12.83 -5.27
N TYR A 178 12.99 13.66 -5.85
CA TYR A 178 14.08 13.20 -6.70
C TYR A 178 14.95 12.14 -5.99
N ILE A 179 15.33 12.38 -4.75
CA ILE A 179 16.11 11.43 -3.96
C ILE A 179 15.32 10.15 -3.67
N ALA A 180 14.05 10.26 -3.25
CA ALA A 180 13.20 9.11 -2.93
C ALA A 180 13.04 8.19 -4.15
N PHE A 181 12.72 8.76 -5.32
CA PHE A 181 12.57 8.02 -6.57
C PHE A 181 13.88 7.41 -7.04
N SER A 182 15.00 8.13 -6.90
CA SER A 182 16.33 7.61 -7.27
C SER A 182 16.69 6.37 -6.45
N GLN A 183 16.43 6.38 -5.14
CA GLN A 183 16.67 5.22 -4.28
C GLN A 183 15.72 4.07 -4.60
N TRP A 184 14.42 4.35 -4.79
CA TRP A 184 13.45 3.33 -5.14
C TRP A 184 13.76 2.64 -6.47
N HIS A 185 14.14 3.39 -7.50
CA HIS A 185 14.54 2.81 -8.78
C HIS A 185 15.72 1.84 -8.63
N ARG A 186 16.72 2.16 -7.81
CA ARG A 186 17.84 1.25 -7.51
C ARG A 186 17.36 -0.04 -6.82
N ILE A 187 16.38 0.05 -5.91
CA ILE A 187 15.80 -1.12 -5.25
C ILE A 187 14.99 -1.98 -6.22
N LYS A 188 14.11 -1.35 -7.03
CA LYS A 188 13.31 -2.06 -8.04
C LYS A 188 14.21 -2.76 -9.07
N GLN A 189 15.19 -2.04 -9.59
CA GLN A 189 16.17 -2.61 -10.52
C GLN A 189 16.88 -3.81 -9.89
N PHE A 190 17.37 -3.68 -8.66
CA PHE A 190 18.02 -4.76 -7.93
C PHE A 190 17.09 -5.97 -7.76
N ALA A 191 15.81 -5.77 -7.43
CA ALA A 191 14.84 -6.85 -7.31
C ALA A 191 14.66 -7.56 -8.64
N ASN A 192 14.46 -6.83 -9.74
CA ASN A 192 14.26 -7.39 -11.07
C ASN A 192 15.49 -8.15 -11.59
N GLU A 193 16.70 -7.63 -11.37
CA GLU A 193 17.97 -8.32 -11.71
C GLU A 193 18.13 -9.64 -10.93
N ASN A 194 17.57 -9.73 -9.73
CA ASN A 194 17.51 -10.97 -8.95
C ASN A 194 16.29 -11.84 -9.29
N GLY A 195 15.48 -11.49 -10.30
CA GLY A 195 14.32 -12.25 -10.74
C GLY A 195 13.14 -12.14 -9.76
N VAL A 196 13.09 -11.10 -8.93
CA VAL A 196 11.96 -10.77 -8.04
C VAL A 196 11.21 -9.57 -8.61
N LYS A 197 9.92 -9.74 -8.88
CA LYS A 197 9.01 -8.69 -9.32
C LYS A 197 8.41 -7.99 -8.11
N ILE A 198 8.13 -6.70 -8.24
CA ILE A 198 7.45 -5.93 -7.21
C ILE A 198 5.95 -5.90 -7.50
N LEU A 199 5.15 -6.38 -6.54
CA LEU A 199 3.71 -6.23 -6.51
C LEU A 199 3.37 -5.04 -5.60
N GLY A 200 2.93 -3.95 -6.22
CA GLY A 200 2.51 -2.74 -5.51
C GLY A 200 1.03 -2.75 -5.14
N ASP A 201 0.63 -1.75 -4.38
CA ASP A 201 -0.74 -1.55 -3.93
C ASP A 201 -1.19 -0.11 -4.21
N MET A 202 -2.39 0.05 -4.74
CA MET A 202 -2.94 1.34 -5.13
C MET A 202 -4.34 1.51 -4.52
N PRO A 203 -4.47 2.33 -3.46
CA PRO A 203 -5.78 2.68 -2.91
C PRO A 203 -6.64 3.37 -3.97
N ILE A 204 -7.91 3.01 -4.09
CA ILE A 204 -8.79 3.67 -5.07
C ILE A 204 -9.01 5.14 -4.70
N TYR A 205 -9.27 5.43 -3.43
CA TYR A 205 -9.52 6.80 -2.98
C TYR A 205 -8.24 7.52 -2.55
N VAL A 206 -8.30 8.84 -2.53
CA VAL A 206 -7.27 9.75 -2.04
C VAL A 206 -7.81 10.55 -0.85
N SER A 207 -6.93 11.05 0.00
CA SER A 207 -7.34 11.87 1.15
C SER A 207 -7.89 13.21 0.68
N THR A 208 -8.90 13.74 1.39
CA THR A 208 -9.43 15.09 1.13
C THR A 208 -8.33 16.15 1.26
N ASP A 209 -7.51 16.01 2.30
CA ASP A 209 -6.37 16.89 2.55
C ASP A 209 -5.12 16.33 1.88
N SER A 210 -5.09 16.45 0.55
CA SER A 210 -4.01 15.95 -0.30
C SER A 210 -3.69 16.91 -1.43
N ALA A 211 -2.46 16.81 -1.95
CA ALA A 211 -2.04 17.52 -3.15
C ALA A 211 -2.92 17.19 -4.35
N ASP A 212 -3.38 15.92 -4.43
CA ASP A 212 -4.22 15.42 -5.51
C ASP A 212 -5.57 16.13 -5.59
N VAL A 213 -6.26 16.23 -4.46
CA VAL A 213 -7.57 16.88 -4.37
C VAL A 213 -7.43 18.40 -4.49
N TRP A 214 -6.44 18.98 -3.85
CA TRP A 214 -6.18 20.42 -3.92
C TRP A 214 -5.89 20.90 -5.33
N SER A 215 -5.11 20.16 -6.11
CA SER A 215 -4.74 20.56 -7.46
C SER A 215 -5.75 20.16 -8.54
N ASN A 216 -6.74 19.34 -8.21
CA ASN A 216 -7.73 18.81 -9.15
C ASN A 216 -9.11 18.72 -8.52
N THR A 217 -9.54 19.78 -7.81
CA THR A 217 -10.79 19.78 -7.03
C THR A 217 -12.01 19.41 -7.88
N GLU A 218 -12.03 19.79 -9.16
CA GLU A 218 -13.10 19.51 -10.12
C GLU A 218 -13.28 18.02 -10.45
N LEU A 219 -12.25 17.20 -10.20
CA LEU A 219 -12.32 15.75 -10.40
C LEU A 219 -13.04 15.01 -9.27
N PHE A 220 -13.46 15.72 -8.22
CA PHE A 220 -14.08 15.17 -7.03
C PHE A 220 -15.47 15.79 -6.77
N GLU A 221 -16.31 15.09 -5.99
CA GLU A 221 -17.61 15.60 -5.55
C GLU A 221 -17.45 16.63 -4.41
N ILE A 222 -16.74 17.71 -4.71
CA ILE A 222 -16.48 18.84 -3.80
C ILE A 222 -17.02 20.11 -4.44
N ASP A 223 -17.74 20.92 -3.66
CA ASP A 223 -18.17 22.23 -4.12
C ASP A 223 -16.96 23.16 -4.21
N GLU A 224 -16.63 23.59 -5.41
CA GLU A 224 -15.41 24.38 -5.69
C GLU A 224 -15.38 25.75 -4.96
N ARG A 225 -16.53 26.28 -4.52
CA ARG A 225 -16.58 27.59 -3.86
C ARG A 225 -16.39 27.48 -2.35
N SER A 226 -17.06 26.50 -1.75
CA SER A 226 -17.08 26.30 -0.30
C SER A 226 -16.14 25.20 0.17
N PHE A 227 -15.57 24.39 -0.75
CA PHE A 227 -14.77 23.19 -0.49
C PHE A 227 -15.52 22.10 0.34
N VAL A 228 -16.85 22.18 0.34
CA VAL A 228 -17.69 21.22 1.07
C VAL A 228 -17.89 19.97 0.24
N ARG A 229 -17.63 18.82 0.86
CA ARG A 229 -17.99 17.51 0.31
C ARG A 229 -19.48 17.28 0.57
N ARG A 230 -20.21 16.81 -0.42
CA ARG A 230 -21.62 16.43 -0.26
C ARG A 230 -21.76 15.00 0.20
N ARG A 231 -20.93 14.12 -0.37
CA ARG A 231 -20.87 12.71 -0.06
C ARG A 231 -19.42 12.27 0.08
N VAL A 232 -19.21 11.19 0.82
CA VAL A 232 -17.89 10.60 1.07
C VAL A 232 -17.95 9.09 0.88
N SER A 233 -16.78 8.48 0.76
CA SER A 233 -16.63 7.03 0.58
C SER A 233 -16.84 6.26 1.88
N GLY A 234 -17.31 5.04 1.73
CA GLY A 234 -17.46 4.07 2.79
C GLY A 234 -17.88 2.70 2.26
N VAL A 235 -18.23 1.81 3.16
CA VAL A 235 -18.88 0.54 2.88
C VAL A 235 -20.10 0.36 3.79
N PRO A 236 -21.19 -0.25 3.30
CA PRO A 236 -22.39 -0.44 4.11
C PRO A 236 -22.13 -1.37 5.30
N PRO A 237 -23.05 -1.39 6.28
CA PRO A 237 -23.07 -2.43 7.31
C PRO A 237 -23.00 -3.83 6.71
N ASP A 238 -22.15 -4.65 7.31
CA ASP A 238 -21.97 -6.05 6.94
C ASP A 238 -21.83 -6.93 8.18
N TYR A 239 -21.47 -8.21 7.99
CA TYR A 239 -21.24 -9.14 9.09
C TYR A 239 -20.09 -8.69 10.02
N PHE A 240 -19.09 -8.00 9.50
CA PHE A 240 -17.91 -7.54 10.26
C PHE A 240 -18.14 -6.20 10.97
N SER A 241 -19.00 -5.34 10.43
CA SER A 241 -19.26 -4.02 10.99
C SER A 241 -20.73 -3.66 10.93
N LYS A 242 -21.39 -3.59 12.11
CA LYS A 242 -22.81 -3.22 12.23
C LYS A 242 -23.10 -1.76 11.81
N ASP A 243 -22.08 -0.91 11.79
CA ASP A 243 -22.17 0.51 11.42
C ASP A 243 -21.61 0.78 10.03
N GLY A 244 -21.11 -0.26 9.34
CA GLY A 244 -20.32 -0.13 8.14
C GLY A 244 -18.97 0.51 8.46
N GLN A 245 -18.24 0.92 7.41
CA GLN A 245 -16.99 1.67 7.56
C GLN A 245 -17.13 2.99 6.84
N LEU A 246 -17.04 4.09 7.58
CA LEU A 246 -17.02 5.44 7.03
C LEU A 246 -15.56 5.86 6.79
N TRP A 247 -15.10 5.81 5.54
CA TRP A 247 -13.72 6.16 5.20
C TRP A 247 -13.51 7.67 5.06
N GLY A 248 -14.55 8.38 4.61
CA GLY A 248 -14.53 9.84 4.57
C GLY A 248 -13.73 10.49 3.44
N ASN A 249 -13.20 9.70 2.50
CA ASN A 249 -12.52 10.21 1.32
C ASN A 249 -13.53 10.88 0.37
N PRO A 250 -13.12 11.89 -0.42
CA PRO A 250 -13.97 12.46 -1.45
C PRO A 250 -14.27 11.44 -2.54
N LEU A 251 -15.48 11.46 -3.05
CA LEU A 251 -15.89 10.66 -4.21
C LEU A 251 -15.41 11.31 -5.49
N TYR A 252 -15.10 10.48 -6.50
CA TYR A 252 -14.73 10.97 -7.82
C TYR A 252 -15.93 11.49 -8.59
N ASN A 253 -15.77 12.60 -9.30
CA ASN A 253 -16.71 13.07 -10.30
C ASN A 253 -16.47 12.33 -11.62
N TRP A 254 -17.03 11.12 -11.73
CA TRP A 254 -16.81 10.26 -12.89
C TRP A 254 -17.27 10.86 -14.21
N GLU A 255 -18.25 11.79 -14.19
CA GLU A 255 -18.68 12.50 -15.41
C GLU A 255 -17.61 13.46 -15.94
N VAL A 256 -16.95 14.19 -15.04
CA VAL A 256 -15.84 15.07 -15.41
C VAL A 256 -14.64 14.24 -15.87
N LEU A 257 -14.31 13.18 -15.13
CA LEU A 257 -13.23 12.26 -15.51
C LEU A 257 -13.45 11.63 -16.89
N GLU A 258 -14.68 11.19 -17.21
CA GLU A 258 -15.01 10.66 -18.55
C GLU A 258 -14.85 11.73 -19.63
N LYS A 259 -15.34 12.95 -19.41
CA LYS A 259 -15.22 14.07 -20.35
C LYS A 259 -13.78 14.50 -20.62
N THR A 260 -12.91 14.33 -19.64
CA THR A 260 -11.46 14.61 -19.75
C THR A 260 -10.65 13.38 -20.21
N GLY A 261 -11.31 12.29 -20.66
CA GLY A 261 -10.64 11.07 -21.10
C GLY A 261 -9.89 10.34 -20.00
N TYR A 262 -10.30 10.50 -18.75
CA TYR A 262 -9.67 9.88 -17.56
C TYR A 262 -8.18 10.21 -17.37
N VAL A 263 -7.69 11.33 -17.91
CA VAL A 263 -6.25 11.67 -17.95
C VAL A 263 -5.56 11.53 -16.60
N TRP A 264 -6.18 12.04 -15.52
CA TRP A 264 -5.62 11.92 -14.17
C TRP A 264 -5.45 10.46 -13.72
N TRP A 265 -6.46 9.61 -13.94
CA TRP A 265 -6.41 8.20 -13.59
C TRP A 265 -5.42 7.42 -14.45
N LEU A 266 -5.35 7.73 -15.75
CA LEU A 266 -4.36 7.12 -16.65
C LEU A 266 -2.94 7.46 -16.23
N SER A 267 -2.68 8.72 -15.83
CA SER A 267 -1.40 9.12 -15.26
C SER A 267 -1.07 8.34 -13.98
N ARG A 268 -2.07 8.19 -13.07
CA ARG A 268 -1.89 7.45 -11.82
C ARG A 268 -1.53 5.99 -12.05
N ILE A 269 -2.19 5.32 -13.00
CA ILE A 269 -1.86 3.93 -13.35
C ILE A 269 -0.48 3.85 -14.00
N LYS A 270 -0.15 4.77 -14.92
CA LYS A 270 1.19 4.84 -15.56
C LYS A 270 2.29 4.97 -14.50
N ASP A 271 2.13 5.88 -13.57
CA ASP A 271 3.13 6.11 -12.53
C ASP A 271 3.24 4.92 -11.57
N ALA A 272 2.13 4.24 -11.27
CA ALA A 272 2.16 2.99 -10.51
C ALA A 272 3.01 1.91 -11.21
N PHE A 273 2.94 1.77 -12.54
CA PHE A 273 3.78 0.82 -13.28
C PHE A 273 5.25 1.26 -13.42
N ARG A 274 5.56 2.54 -13.25
CA ARG A 274 6.96 2.98 -13.09
C ARG A 274 7.54 2.49 -11.76
N LEU A 275 6.72 2.45 -10.71
CA LEU A 275 7.13 2.00 -9.38
C LEU A 275 7.09 0.48 -9.21
N TYR A 276 6.14 -0.21 -9.83
CA TYR A 276 5.83 -1.62 -9.60
C TYR A 276 5.84 -2.42 -10.91
N ASP A 277 5.93 -3.73 -10.83
CA ASP A 277 5.82 -4.65 -11.99
C ASP A 277 4.39 -5.19 -12.14
N THR A 278 3.63 -5.21 -11.05
CA THR A 278 2.21 -5.59 -10.98
C THR A 278 1.55 -4.70 -9.93
N VAL A 279 0.30 -4.33 -10.13
CA VAL A 279 -0.43 -3.42 -9.23
C VAL A 279 -1.71 -4.08 -8.73
N ARG A 280 -1.87 -4.19 -7.41
CA ARG A 280 -3.16 -4.49 -6.80
C ARG A 280 -3.96 -3.19 -6.71
N ILE A 281 -5.14 -3.17 -7.27
CA ILE A 281 -6.09 -2.07 -7.05
C ILE A 281 -6.96 -2.45 -5.85
N ASP A 282 -6.81 -1.67 -4.80
CA ASP A 282 -7.59 -1.80 -3.57
C ASP A 282 -9.04 -1.33 -3.80
N HIS A 283 -9.99 -2.07 -3.22
CA HIS A 283 -11.43 -1.82 -3.35
C HIS A 283 -11.91 -1.70 -4.81
N PHE A 284 -11.48 -2.63 -5.66
CA PHE A 284 -11.78 -2.65 -7.12
C PHE A 284 -13.27 -2.54 -7.44
N ARG A 285 -14.15 -3.04 -6.56
CA ARG A 285 -15.60 -2.97 -6.75
C ARG A 285 -16.11 -1.55 -7.04
N ALA A 286 -15.44 -0.51 -6.50
CA ALA A 286 -15.89 0.86 -6.68
C ALA A 286 -15.89 1.33 -8.15
N PHE A 287 -15.17 0.65 -9.05
CA PHE A 287 -15.31 0.90 -10.48
C PHE A 287 -16.61 0.36 -11.06
N ALA A 288 -17.25 -0.65 -10.45
CA ALA A 288 -18.60 -1.11 -10.82
C ALA A 288 -19.67 -0.31 -10.08
N SER A 289 -19.60 -0.32 -8.75
CA SER A 289 -20.47 0.46 -7.86
C SER A 289 -19.78 0.74 -6.52
N TYR A 290 -20.04 1.92 -5.98
CA TYR A 290 -19.47 2.37 -4.71
C TYR A 290 -20.54 2.85 -3.75
N TRP A 291 -20.24 2.75 -2.45
CA TRP A 291 -21.14 3.19 -1.40
C TRP A 291 -20.86 4.66 -1.07
N ALA A 292 -21.82 5.53 -1.36
CA ALA A 292 -21.76 6.97 -1.14
C ALA A 292 -22.55 7.33 0.12
N VAL A 293 -21.89 7.95 1.09
CA VAL A 293 -22.47 8.33 2.38
C VAL A 293 -22.55 9.85 2.45
N PRO A 294 -23.68 10.47 2.92
CA PRO A 294 -23.74 11.90 3.17
C PRO A 294 -22.58 12.34 4.10
N ALA A 295 -21.93 13.45 3.78
CA ALA A 295 -20.69 13.85 4.46
C ALA A 295 -20.86 14.27 5.93
N ASP A 296 -22.07 14.54 6.37
CA ASP A 296 -22.46 14.89 7.76
C ASP A 296 -22.81 13.66 8.61
N GLU A 297 -22.86 12.47 8.02
CA GLU A 297 -23.12 11.23 8.75
C GLU A 297 -21.92 10.79 9.59
N LYS A 298 -22.21 10.12 10.71
CA LYS A 298 -21.19 9.61 11.64
C LYS A 298 -20.87 8.12 11.42
N THR A 299 -21.68 7.43 10.65
CA THR A 299 -21.56 6.02 10.31
C THR A 299 -21.89 5.81 8.85
N ALA A 300 -21.56 4.65 8.30
CA ALA A 300 -21.85 4.34 6.90
C ALA A 300 -23.25 3.74 6.67
N LYS A 301 -24.16 3.77 7.67
CA LYS A 301 -25.50 3.17 7.58
C LYS A 301 -26.39 3.80 6.50
N ASN A 302 -26.38 5.12 6.42
CA ASN A 302 -27.29 5.90 5.59
C ASN A 302 -26.63 6.31 4.27
N GLY A 303 -26.09 5.35 3.54
CA GLY A 303 -25.52 5.57 2.21
C GLY A 303 -26.40 5.03 1.09
N GLU A 304 -25.92 5.18 -0.13
CA GLU A 304 -26.55 4.64 -1.33
C GLU A 304 -25.50 4.04 -2.27
N TRP A 305 -25.91 3.01 -3.03
CA TRP A 305 -25.07 2.47 -4.10
C TRP A 305 -25.13 3.37 -5.32
N VAL A 306 -23.96 3.84 -5.75
CA VAL A 306 -23.79 4.68 -6.94
C VAL A 306 -22.98 3.89 -7.97
N LYS A 307 -23.39 3.98 -9.24
CA LYS A 307 -22.71 3.29 -10.33
C LYS A 307 -21.37 3.93 -10.62
N GLY A 308 -20.32 3.11 -10.70
CA GLY A 308 -18.98 3.52 -11.11
C GLY A 308 -18.82 3.63 -12.63
N PRO A 309 -17.62 3.97 -13.13
CA PRO A 309 -17.37 4.16 -14.56
C PRO A 309 -17.39 2.85 -15.38
N GLY A 310 -17.24 1.71 -14.73
CA GLY A 310 -17.27 0.40 -15.37
C GLY A 310 -16.22 0.20 -16.46
N MET A 311 -16.62 -0.51 -17.54
CA MET A 311 -15.70 -0.82 -18.64
C MET A 311 -15.22 0.40 -19.40
N LYS A 312 -15.97 1.51 -19.46
CA LYS A 312 -15.53 2.73 -20.15
C LYS A 312 -14.14 3.20 -19.66
N PHE A 313 -13.90 3.10 -18.36
CA PHE A 313 -12.60 3.42 -17.77
C PHE A 313 -11.53 2.41 -18.19
N PHE A 314 -11.80 1.11 -18.08
CA PHE A 314 -10.81 0.08 -18.43
C PHE A 314 -10.57 -0.04 -19.94
N ASP A 315 -11.53 0.34 -20.77
CA ASP A 315 -11.34 0.48 -22.22
C ASP A 315 -10.34 1.62 -22.51
N ALA A 316 -10.45 2.77 -21.81
CA ALA A 316 -9.48 3.85 -21.92
C ALA A 316 -8.07 3.44 -21.41
N VAL A 317 -8.00 2.68 -20.31
CA VAL A 317 -6.72 2.11 -19.82
C VAL A 317 -6.09 1.20 -20.88
N LYS A 318 -6.90 0.33 -21.49
CA LYS A 318 -6.42 -0.59 -22.53
C LYS A 318 -6.01 0.13 -23.82
N GLU A 319 -6.72 1.16 -24.20
CA GLU A 319 -6.36 1.99 -25.37
C GLU A 319 -5.04 2.71 -25.18
N GLU A 320 -4.81 3.26 -23.99
CA GLU A 320 -3.61 4.05 -23.68
C GLU A 320 -2.36 3.19 -23.38
N MET A 321 -2.52 2.04 -22.73
CA MET A 321 -1.40 1.25 -22.16
C MET A 321 -1.37 -0.20 -22.61
N GLY A 322 -2.38 -0.68 -23.35
CA GLY A 322 -2.52 -2.11 -23.67
C GLY A 322 -2.93 -2.96 -22.47
N ASP A 323 -2.54 -4.23 -22.48
CA ASP A 323 -2.82 -5.14 -21.37
C ASP A 323 -1.83 -4.88 -20.23
N VAL A 324 -2.35 -4.50 -19.06
CA VAL A 324 -1.57 -4.17 -17.87
C VAL A 324 -1.75 -5.21 -16.77
N PRO A 325 -0.69 -5.56 -16.00
CA PRO A 325 -0.74 -6.57 -14.95
C PRO A 325 -1.38 -6.01 -13.67
N ILE A 326 -2.71 -5.91 -13.68
CA ILE A 326 -3.52 -5.49 -12.54
C ILE A 326 -4.09 -6.70 -11.83
N ILE A 327 -4.12 -6.67 -10.50
CA ILE A 327 -4.86 -7.56 -9.60
C ILE A 327 -6.02 -6.76 -9.01
N ALA A 328 -7.23 -7.29 -9.11
CA ALA A 328 -8.41 -6.66 -8.55
C ALA A 328 -8.64 -7.17 -7.11
N GLU A 329 -8.69 -6.26 -6.15
CA GLU A 329 -9.17 -6.62 -4.81
C GLU A 329 -10.71 -6.70 -4.86
N ASP A 330 -11.18 -7.94 -4.85
CA ASP A 330 -12.59 -8.34 -4.91
C ASP A 330 -13.01 -9.05 -3.62
N LEU A 331 -12.63 -8.53 -2.46
CA LEU A 331 -13.02 -9.07 -1.16
C LEU A 331 -14.33 -8.44 -0.66
N GLY A 332 -15.16 -9.23 0.00
CA GLY A 332 -16.45 -8.80 0.55
C GLY A 332 -17.66 -9.35 -0.20
N VAL A 333 -18.83 -8.76 0.04
CA VAL A 333 -20.09 -9.17 -0.63
C VAL A 333 -20.23 -8.44 -1.96
N PHE A 334 -20.39 -9.20 -3.04
CA PHE A 334 -20.49 -8.64 -4.39
C PHE A 334 -21.89 -8.76 -4.98
N GLY A 335 -22.24 -7.73 -5.78
CA GLY A 335 -23.31 -7.82 -6.74
C GLY A 335 -22.84 -8.42 -8.08
N GLU A 336 -23.79 -8.73 -8.93
CA GLU A 336 -23.53 -9.22 -10.29
C GLU A 336 -22.70 -8.23 -11.13
N ASP A 337 -22.83 -6.93 -10.87
CA ASP A 337 -22.10 -5.84 -11.53
C ASP A 337 -20.57 -5.95 -11.36
N VAL A 338 -20.10 -6.31 -10.17
CA VAL A 338 -18.67 -6.51 -9.88
C VAL A 338 -18.15 -7.77 -10.58
N THR A 339 -18.91 -8.86 -10.52
CA THR A 339 -18.54 -10.11 -11.20
C THR A 339 -18.43 -9.90 -12.71
N GLN A 340 -19.41 -9.21 -13.31
CA GLN A 340 -19.39 -8.88 -14.74
C GLN A 340 -18.20 -7.98 -15.12
N LEU A 341 -17.80 -7.04 -14.26
CA LEU A 341 -16.65 -6.19 -14.50
C LEU A 341 -15.34 -6.99 -14.46
N LEU A 342 -15.18 -7.88 -13.47
CA LEU A 342 -14.03 -8.78 -13.37
C LEU A 342 -13.91 -9.69 -14.59
N ASP A 343 -15.02 -10.30 -15.03
CA ASP A 343 -15.04 -11.17 -16.19
C ASP A 343 -14.64 -10.44 -17.48
N LYS A 344 -15.08 -9.19 -17.65
CA LYS A 344 -14.76 -8.37 -18.83
C LYS A 344 -13.31 -7.88 -18.82
N THR A 345 -12.79 -7.45 -17.67
CA THR A 345 -11.41 -6.99 -17.54
C THR A 345 -10.40 -8.13 -17.55
N ARG A 346 -10.83 -9.34 -17.18
CA ARG A 346 -9.99 -10.52 -17.00
C ARG A 346 -8.87 -10.33 -15.97
N PHE A 347 -9.02 -9.37 -15.07
CA PHE A 347 -8.07 -9.24 -13.97
C PHE A 347 -8.24 -10.38 -12.97
N PRO A 348 -7.14 -10.93 -12.44
CA PRO A 348 -7.23 -11.91 -11.36
C PRO A 348 -7.82 -11.24 -10.10
N GLY A 349 -8.84 -11.88 -9.54
CA GLY A 349 -9.37 -11.52 -8.23
C GLY A 349 -8.56 -12.15 -7.10
N MET A 350 -8.93 -11.87 -5.86
CA MET A 350 -8.25 -12.33 -4.65
C MET A 350 -9.07 -13.39 -3.91
N ARG A 351 -8.39 -14.34 -3.31
CA ARG A 351 -9.00 -15.32 -2.37
C ARG A 351 -8.13 -15.41 -1.13
N VAL A 352 -8.75 -15.32 0.04
CA VAL A 352 -8.07 -15.34 1.34
C VAL A 352 -8.57 -16.57 2.10
N ILE A 353 -7.68 -17.53 2.40
CA ILE A 353 -8.11 -18.82 2.98
C ILE A 353 -8.78 -18.65 4.34
N GLN A 354 -8.39 -17.67 5.15
CA GLN A 354 -9.02 -17.39 6.45
C GLN A 354 -10.52 -17.11 6.34
N PHE A 355 -11.00 -16.57 5.20
CA PHE A 355 -12.43 -16.35 4.96
C PHE A 355 -13.16 -17.60 4.46
N GLY A 356 -12.44 -18.69 4.22
CA GLY A 356 -12.98 -19.94 3.71
C GLY A 356 -13.54 -20.87 4.77
N PHE A 357 -13.10 -20.75 6.00
CA PHE A 357 -13.32 -21.76 7.03
C PHE A 357 -14.65 -21.61 7.79
N ASP A 358 -15.73 -21.40 7.04
CA ASP A 358 -17.10 -21.50 7.55
C ASP A 358 -17.58 -22.96 7.44
N PRO A 359 -17.82 -23.67 8.54
CA PRO A 359 -18.24 -25.07 8.51
C PRO A 359 -19.65 -25.29 7.93
N CYS A 360 -20.46 -24.23 7.84
CA CYS A 360 -21.83 -24.28 7.33
C CYS A 360 -21.93 -23.86 5.85
N GLY A 361 -20.86 -23.33 5.27
CA GLY A 361 -20.86 -22.72 3.93
C GLY A 361 -19.90 -23.39 2.95
N ASN A 362 -20.26 -23.33 1.63
CA ASN A 362 -19.31 -23.65 0.56
C ASN A 362 -18.67 -22.36 0.07
N SER A 363 -17.67 -21.87 0.81
CA SER A 363 -17.02 -20.59 0.54
C SER A 363 -16.18 -20.60 -0.76
N THR A 364 -16.28 -19.54 -1.53
CA THR A 364 -15.38 -19.30 -2.68
C THR A 364 -13.92 -19.09 -2.26
N HIS A 365 -13.67 -18.89 -0.97
CA HIS A 365 -12.35 -18.76 -0.39
C HIS A 365 -11.71 -20.09 0.02
N LEU A 366 -12.38 -21.24 -0.20
CA LEU A 366 -11.77 -22.56 -0.05
C LEU A 366 -10.95 -22.91 -1.31
N PRO A 367 -9.71 -23.39 -1.17
CA PRO A 367 -8.80 -23.67 -2.29
C PRO A 367 -9.35 -24.54 -3.41
N HIS A 368 -10.25 -25.48 -3.14
CA HIS A 368 -10.87 -26.32 -4.19
C HIS A 368 -11.87 -25.56 -5.07
N ASN A 369 -12.31 -24.37 -4.64
CA ASN A 369 -13.20 -23.49 -5.40
C ASN A 369 -12.46 -22.34 -6.14
N TYR A 370 -11.12 -22.28 -6.08
CA TYR A 370 -10.38 -21.17 -6.69
C TYR A 370 -10.42 -21.25 -8.22
N PRO A 371 -10.84 -20.18 -8.91
CA PRO A 371 -10.59 -20.05 -10.33
C PRO A 371 -9.09 -20.04 -10.65
N LEU A 372 -8.71 -20.48 -11.86
CA LEU A 372 -7.29 -20.45 -12.29
C LEU A 372 -6.73 -19.02 -12.28
N ASN A 373 -7.52 -18.05 -12.76
CA ASN A 373 -7.12 -16.64 -12.80
C ASN A 373 -7.39 -15.95 -11.45
N THR A 374 -6.67 -16.37 -10.42
CA THR A 374 -6.85 -15.91 -9.04
C THR A 374 -5.50 -15.75 -8.35
N VAL A 375 -5.42 -14.81 -7.42
CA VAL A 375 -4.33 -14.67 -6.46
C VAL A 375 -4.81 -15.17 -5.09
N ALA A 376 -4.17 -16.21 -4.57
CA ALA A 376 -4.50 -16.79 -3.28
C ALA A 376 -3.62 -16.18 -2.17
N TYR A 377 -4.25 -15.84 -1.06
CA TYR A 377 -3.59 -15.29 0.12
C TYR A 377 -3.81 -16.20 1.33
N VAL A 378 -2.77 -16.35 2.14
CA VAL A 378 -2.92 -16.90 3.50
C VAL A 378 -3.68 -15.91 4.38
N GLY A 379 -3.27 -14.64 4.33
CA GLY A 379 -3.90 -13.47 4.93
C GLY A 379 -3.36 -12.21 4.29
N THR A 380 -4.08 -11.10 4.39
CA THR A 380 -3.66 -9.76 3.96
C THR A 380 -3.13 -8.97 5.16
N HIS A 381 -2.69 -7.73 4.93
CA HIS A 381 -2.29 -6.82 6.02
C HIS A 381 -3.44 -6.44 6.98
N ASP A 382 -4.69 -6.60 6.56
CA ASP A 382 -5.90 -6.32 7.35
C ASP A 382 -6.35 -7.51 8.18
N ASN A 383 -5.92 -8.72 7.82
CA ASN A 383 -6.22 -9.92 8.59
C ASN A 383 -5.37 -9.99 9.87
N THR A 384 -5.85 -10.72 10.85
CA THR A 384 -4.96 -11.20 11.91
C THR A 384 -3.98 -12.22 11.35
N THR A 385 -2.86 -12.48 12.03
CA THR A 385 -1.92 -13.52 11.59
C THR A 385 -2.60 -14.88 11.59
N LEU A 386 -2.10 -15.81 10.79
CA LEU A 386 -2.69 -17.14 10.67
C LEU A 386 -2.76 -17.88 12.02
N LEU A 387 -1.70 -17.78 12.83
CA LEU A 387 -1.66 -18.38 14.16
C LEU A 387 -2.67 -17.72 15.11
N ALA A 388 -2.76 -16.39 15.10
CA ALA A 388 -3.73 -15.66 15.89
C ALA A 388 -5.16 -16.01 15.46
N TRP A 389 -5.41 -16.15 14.16
CA TRP A 389 -6.70 -16.61 13.66
C TRP A 389 -7.06 -18.00 14.21
N LEU A 390 -6.12 -18.93 14.24
CA LEU A 390 -6.34 -20.26 14.85
C LEU A 390 -6.69 -20.18 16.34
N TRP A 391 -6.11 -19.24 17.07
CA TRP A 391 -6.43 -19.03 18.49
C TRP A 391 -7.80 -18.38 18.72
N GLU A 392 -8.18 -17.45 17.84
CA GLU A 392 -9.39 -16.62 17.95
C GLU A 392 -10.64 -17.30 17.35
N ALA A 393 -10.46 -18.19 16.36
CA ALA A 393 -11.54 -18.92 15.69
C ALA A 393 -12.37 -19.74 16.67
N THR A 394 -13.66 -19.87 16.39
CA THR A 394 -14.53 -20.78 17.14
C THR A 394 -13.99 -22.22 17.06
N PRO A 395 -14.32 -23.07 18.04
CA PRO A 395 -13.91 -24.49 18.00
C PRO A 395 -14.31 -25.20 16.70
N GLU A 396 -15.49 -24.87 16.18
CA GLU A 396 -16.06 -25.44 14.95
C GLU A 396 -15.29 -24.98 13.70
N GLU A 397 -15.03 -23.67 13.55
CA GLU A 397 -14.24 -23.12 12.45
C GLU A 397 -12.81 -23.67 12.45
N ARG A 398 -12.17 -23.69 13.62
CA ARG A 398 -10.82 -24.23 13.79
C ARG A 398 -10.76 -25.72 13.47
N ALA A 399 -11.71 -26.50 13.96
CA ALA A 399 -11.76 -27.95 13.68
C ALA A 399 -11.93 -28.20 12.18
N PHE A 400 -12.83 -27.45 11.52
CA PHE A 400 -13.02 -27.52 10.08
C PHE A 400 -11.74 -27.15 9.32
N ALA A 401 -11.06 -26.05 9.69
CA ALA A 401 -9.82 -25.63 9.06
C ALA A 401 -8.70 -26.67 9.16
N LEU A 402 -8.52 -27.24 10.35
CA LEU A 402 -7.48 -28.25 10.60
C LEU A 402 -7.76 -29.55 9.83
N ASP A 403 -9.00 -30.02 9.84
CA ASP A 403 -9.42 -31.25 9.11
C ASP A 403 -9.29 -31.00 7.58
N TYR A 404 -9.80 -29.88 7.08
CA TYR A 404 -9.72 -29.52 5.66
C TYR A 404 -8.26 -29.45 5.16
N CYS A 405 -7.34 -28.94 5.97
CA CYS A 405 -5.92 -28.85 5.65
C CYS A 405 -5.13 -30.13 5.97
N GLY A 406 -5.77 -31.17 6.49
CA GLY A 406 -5.15 -32.46 6.81
C GLY A 406 -4.19 -32.40 7.99
N PHE A 407 -4.47 -31.55 8.96
CA PHE A 407 -3.75 -31.53 10.23
C PHE A 407 -4.39 -32.45 11.25
N THR A 408 -3.62 -33.37 11.81
CA THR A 408 -4.10 -34.40 12.74
C THR A 408 -3.45 -34.37 14.14
N GLY A 409 -2.57 -33.38 14.37
CA GLY A 409 -1.88 -33.20 15.65
C GLY A 409 -2.74 -32.51 16.71
N ASP A 410 -2.29 -32.56 17.94
CA ASP A 410 -2.87 -31.84 19.08
C ASP A 410 -2.20 -30.47 19.34
N ASN A 411 -1.04 -30.25 18.75
CA ASN A 411 -0.22 -29.05 18.88
C ASN A 411 -0.55 -27.96 17.84
N TRP A 412 -1.82 -27.78 17.50
CA TRP A 412 -2.31 -26.81 16.51
C TRP A 412 -2.04 -25.35 16.90
N GLY A 413 -1.87 -25.06 18.18
CA GLY A 413 -1.63 -23.71 18.71
C GLY A 413 -0.15 -23.33 18.84
N ASP A 414 0.78 -24.22 18.45
CA ASP A 414 2.21 -23.95 18.51
C ASP A 414 2.62 -22.94 17.42
N GLY A 415 3.34 -21.90 17.84
CA GLY A 415 3.86 -20.85 16.95
C GLY A 415 5.31 -21.04 16.53
N GLY A 416 5.85 -20.00 15.90
CA GLY A 416 7.22 -19.95 15.43
C GLY A 416 7.42 -20.58 14.04
N TYR A 417 8.66 -20.54 13.55
CA TYR A 417 9.04 -20.95 12.18
C TYR A 417 8.63 -22.38 11.79
N TYR A 418 8.36 -23.24 12.77
CA TYR A 418 8.01 -24.64 12.58
C TYR A 418 6.58 -24.96 12.99
N SER A 419 5.71 -23.94 13.14
CA SER A 419 4.29 -24.12 13.48
C SER A 419 3.65 -25.18 12.58
N PRO A 420 3.22 -26.32 13.13
CA PRO A 420 2.81 -27.46 12.30
C PRO A 420 1.46 -27.22 11.63
N SER A 421 0.52 -26.58 12.32
CA SER A 421 -0.80 -26.23 11.77
C SER A 421 -0.71 -25.13 10.72
N CYS A 422 0.06 -24.06 10.99
CA CYS A 422 0.28 -22.98 10.00
C CYS A 422 0.90 -23.54 8.72
N ARG A 423 1.91 -24.41 8.79
CA ARG A 423 2.52 -25.05 7.63
C ARG A 423 1.51 -25.84 6.80
N LYS A 424 0.57 -26.57 7.43
CA LYS A 424 -0.47 -27.31 6.70
C LYS A 424 -1.42 -26.39 5.96
N ILE A 425 -1.82 -25.29 6.57
CA ILE A 425 -2.68 -24.30 5.92
C ILE A 425 -1.93 -23.62 4.77
N ILE A 426 -0.67 -23.24 4.97
CA ILE A 426 0.19 -22.67 3.92
C ILE A 426 0.33 -23.66 2.74
N GLU A 427 0.66 -24.93 2.99
CA GLU A 427 0.75 -25.97 1.97
C GLU A 427 -0.56 -26.13 1.19
N THR A 428 -1.70 -25.99 1.85
CA THR A 428 -3.03 -26.09 1.23
C THR A 428 -3.26 -24.92 0.25
N VAL A 429 -2.85 -23.69 0.60
CA VAL A 429 -2.86 -22.55 -0.34
C VAL A 429 -1.89 -22.78 -1.50
N TRP A 430 -0.68 -23.28 -1.23
CA TRP A 430 0.33 -23.57 -2.25
C TRP A 430 -0.09 -24.64 -3.24
N ARG A 431 -0.87 -25.61 -2.79
CA ARG A 431 -1.41 -26.71 -3.62
C ARG A 431 -2.58 -26.28 -4.50
N SER A 432 -3.16 -25.11 -4.28
CA SER A 432 -4.34 -24.63 -5.00
C SER A 432 -4.04 -24.37 -6.50
N SER A 433 -5.11 -24.23 -7.29
CA SER A 433 -5.04 -23.88 -8.72
C SER A 433 -4.75 -22.39 -8.98
N ALA A 434 -4.68 -21.56 -7.95
CA ALA A 434 -4.45 -20.12 -8.10
C ALA A 434 -3.13 -19.82 -8.85
N LYS A 435 -3.19 -18.84 -9.76
CA LYS A 435 -2.05 -18.40 -10.57
C LYS A 435 -0.87 -17.89 -9.72
N LEU A 436 -1.16 -17.23 -8.62
CA LEU A 436 -0.18 -16.70 -7.66
C LEU A 436 -0.63 -17.04 -6.24
N ALA A 437 0.33 -17.36 -5.35
CA ALA A 437 0.10 -17.53 -3.93
C ALA A 437 0.96 -16.53 -3.15
N VAL A 438 0.35 -15.83 -2.21
CA VAL A 438 0.96 -14.77 -1.40
C VAL A 438 0.86 -15.13 0.08
N ILE A 439 1.92 -14.88 0.83
CA ILE A 439 2.00 -15.07 2.27
C ILE A 439 2.56 -13.83 2.94
N SER A 440 2.04 -13.48 4.11
CA SER A 440 2.63 -12.44 4.93
C SER A 440 3.93 -12.92 5.57
N TYR A 441 4.84 -12.00 5.83
CA TYR A 441 6.06 -12.31 6.58
C TYR A 441 5.76 -12.88 7.97
N GLN A 442 4.76 -12.34 8.63
CA GLN A 442 4.32 -12.76 9.94
C GLN A 442 3.86 -14.23 9.96
N ASP A 443 3.16 -14.65 8.91
CA ASP A 443 2.69 -16.03 8.77
C ASP A 443 3.84 -16.98 8.41
N MET A 444 4.85 -16.51 7.66
CA MET A 444 6.08 -17.29 7.44
C MET A 444 6.83 -17.58 8.75
N CYS A 445 6.75 -16.66 9.71
CA CYS A 445 7.37 -16.79 11.01
C CYS A 445 6.47 -17.51 12.05
N GLY A 446 5.20 -17.74 11.75
CA GLY A 446 4.23 -18.28 12.70
C GLY A 446 4.05 -17.39 13.93
N PHE A 447 3.94 -16.08 13.71
CA PHE A 447 3.75 -15.09 14.77
C PHE A 447 2.28 -14.98 15.19
N GLY A 448 2.06 -14.56 16.44
CA GLY A 448 0.74 -14.29 17.02
C GLY A 448 0.21 -12.89 16.68
N SER A 449 -0.85 -12.48 17.38
CA SER A 449 -1.59 -11.23 17.16
C SER A 449 -0.78 -9.95 17.39
N ASP A 450 0.28 -10.03 18.18
CA ASP A 450 1.23 -8.94 18.45
C ASP A 450 2.01 -8.49 17.21
N ALA A 451 2.10 -9.35 16.20
CA ALA A 451 2.72 -9.04 14.90
C ALA A 451 1.72 -8.54 13.83
N ARG A 452 0.44 -8.35 14.16
CA ARG A 452 -0.56 -7.88 13.21
C ARG A 452 -0.20 -6.48 12.67
N MET A 453 -0.35 -6.27 11.35
CA MET A 453 -0.01 -5.01 10.69
C MET A 453 -1.11 -3.96 10.87
N ASN A 454 -2.35 -4.33 10.59
CA ASN A 454 -3.49 -3.40 10.64
C ASN A 454 -4.73 -4.05 11.24
N VAL A 455 -5.47 -3.27 12.02
CA VAL A 455 -6.82 -3.60 12.51
C VAL A 455 -7.76 -2.56 11.91
N PRO A 456 -8.54 -2.91 10.87
CA PRO A 456 -9.48 -1.99 10.27
C PRO A 456 -10.41 -1.34 11.29
N GLY A 457 -10.67 -0.04 11.14
CA GLY A 457 -11.52 0.72 12.07
C GLY A 457 -10.83 1.18 13.36
N ARG A 458 -9.55 0.85 13.58
CA ARG A 458 -8.74 1.43 14.67
C ARG A 458 -7.83 2.53 14.12
N ALA A 459 -7.79 3.67 14.81
CA ALA A 459 -6.91 4.78 14.44
C ALA A 459 -5.47 4.60 14.94
N PHE A 460 -5.26 3.86 16.03
CA PHE A 460 -3.97 3.77 16.72
C PHE A 460 -3.45 2.33 16.78
N GLY A 461 -2.13 2.17 16.86
CA GLY A 461 -1.45 0.88 17.05
C GLY A 461 -1.32 0.05 15.78
N ASN A 462 -1.63 0.60 14.61
CA ASN A 462 -1.46 0.00 13.30
C ASN A 462 -0.13 0.40 12.66
N TRP A 463 0.31 -0.34 11.63
CA TRP A 463 1.46 -0.04 10.75
C TRP A 463 2.82 -0.06 11.43
N GLN A 464 2.88 -0.46 12.71
CA GLN A 464 4.07 -0.35 13.54
C GLN A 464 4.93 -1.63 13.58
N PHE A 465 4.44 -2.75 13.05
CA PHE A 465 5.19 -4.00 13.07
C PHE A 465 6.55 -3.85 12.39
N ARG A 466 7.59 -4.27 13.09
CA ARG A 466 8.97 -4.40 12.58
C ARG A 466 9.58 -5.73 12.95
N THR A 467 10.63 -6.09 12.23
CA THR A 467 11.40 -7.31 12.47
C THR A 467 12.90 -7.01 12.61
N THR A 468 13.66 -8.01 13.03
CA THR A 468 15.12 -7.96 13.13
C THR A 468 15.77 -8.85 12.09
N GLU A 469 17.08 -8.67 11.87
CA GLU A 469 17.86 -9.52 10.97
C GLU A 469 17.81 -10.98 11.41
N GLU A 470 17.99 -11.23 12.73
CA GLU A 470 17.93 -12.59 13.32
C GLU A 470 16.60 -13.26 13.03
N THR A 471 15.51 -12.52 13.10
CA THR A 471 14.16 -13.05 12.81
C THR A 471 14.03 -13.43 11.33
N ILE A 472 14.53 -12.59 10.42
CA ILE A 472 14.55 -12.90 8.98
C ILE A 472 15.40 -14.14 8.70
N ASP A 473 16.57 -14.23 9.34
CA ASP A 473 17.48 -15.35 9.16
C ASP A 473 16.96 -16.65 9.78
N GLY A 474 16.08 -16.55 10.78
CA GLY A 474 15.42 -17.69 11.43
C GLY A 474 14.36 -18.41 10.56
N ILE A 475 13.85 -17.75 9.50
CA ILE A 475 12.87 -18.36 8.60
C ILE A 475 13.45 -19.63 7.96
N ASP A 476 12.65 -20.71 8.00
CA ASP A 476 13.03 -22.01 7.38
C ASP A 476 13.07 -21.89 5.86
N LYS A 477 14.20 -21.43 5.35
CA LYS A 477 14.50 -21.26 3.93
C LYS A 477 14.26 -22.55 3.13
N ASN A 478 14.66 -23.69 3.70
CA ASN A 478 14.57 -24.96 2.99
C ASN A 478 13.12 -25.42 2.83
N TYR A 479 12.27 -25.18 3.83
CA TYR A 479 10.85 -25.46 3.75
C TYR A 479 10.18 -24.65 2.64
N PHE A 480 10.36 -23.31 2.62
CA PHE A 480 9.74 -22.48 1.61
C PHE A 480 10.28 -22.78 0.21
N ARG A 481 11.59 -23.02 0.07
CA ARG A 481 12.16 -23.48 -1.20
C ARG A 481 11.54 -24.78 -1.65
N HIS A 482 11.41 -25.75 -0.75
CA HIS A 482 10.82 -27.05 -1.07
C HIS A 482 9.36 -26.92 -1.55
N ILE A 483 8.48 -26.19 -0.85
CA ILE A 483 7.08 -26.07 -1.28
C ILE A 483 6.93 -25.25 -2.57
N ASN A 484 7.77 -24.24 -2.79
CA ASN A 484 7.81 -23.48 -4.04
C ASN A 484 8.20 -24.38 -5.23
N ASP A 485 9.24 -25.21 -5.07
CA ASP A 485 9.68 -26.17 -6.10
C ASP A 485 8.63 -27.27 -6.32
N LEU A 486 8.09 -27.85 -5.23
CA LEU A 486 7.11 -28.94 -5.27
C LEU A 486 5.83 -28.54 -6.03
N PHE A 487 5.30 -27.37 -5.73
CA PHE A 487 4.06 -26.87 -6.33
C PHE A 487 4.28 -25.95 -7.54
N ARG A 488 5.53 -25.93 -8.09
CA ARG A 488 5.90 -25.17 -9.30
C ARG A 488 5.59 -23.68 -9.21
N ARG A 489 5.91 -23.04 -8.07
CA ARG A 489 5.65 -21.61 -7.82
C ARG A 489 6.91 -20.74 -7.90
N THR A 490 8.02 -21.27 -8.42
CA THR A 490 9.33 -20.57 -8.50
C THR A 490 9.44 -19.57 -9.65
N GLY A 491 8.39 -19.32 -10.42
CA GLY A 491 8.38 -18.31 -11.48
C GLY A 491 9.37 -18.62 -12.61
N GLY A 492 9.31 -19.83 -13.14
CA GLY A 492 10.04 -20.23 -14.35
C GLY A 492 9.06 -20.70 -15.42
N GLU A 493 9.14 -20.06 -16.59
CA GLU A 493 8.45 -20.32 -17.87
C GLU A 493 6.93 -20.16 -17.90
#